data_a8a49a4d12ccb709ace8acee27f4bae8
#
_entry.id   a8a49a4d12ccb709ace8acee27f4bae8
#
_cell.length_a   1.000
_cell.length_b   1.000
_cell.length_c   1.000
_cell.angle_alpha   90.00
_cell.angle_beta   90.00
_cell.angle_gamma   90.00
#
_symmetry.space_group_name_H-M   'P 1'
#
loop_
_entity.id
_entity.type
_entity.pdbx_description
1 polymer ?
#
loop_
_entity_poly.entity_id
_entity_poly.type
_entity_poly.pdbx_seq_one_letter_code
_entity_poly.pdbx_strand_id
1 'polypeptide(L)'
;MAANSAIRVTDLNFSQIKNNLKTFLRAKPEFTDYDFEGSGLSNLLDLLAYNTYQQSIYVNMVGNEMFLDSAQIRNNVVARAKMLGYTPTSARGSQATLRVTVSPTSNLTSVTIASNTLFTSTLDGIQYKFTTDKPYVLLQSQGYNSNTVIIKEGEPITQKFTVDTSSAQRFILDNNNIDTTSIKVSIQTSSANTTKTTFTQATNLVDVQANSNVYFIQENEDGKYELLFGDDILGKAVDNGNIVITDYRVVNGSLTNGANNFVSPSSIGGQATFTVSVANNASIGANAESTASIKFNAPKSFQRQNRAVIKNDYARTILAEAPDIEAVSVWGGEDNDPPIYGKVYIAAKPTGGNLLSDQRKTELVTLLQSKNVVTISPTFVDATYLYVVPSITVKYNVADTTLVAGQISNKVATAVVNFETASLTLFDKKFRESEFISSMVASDPSIIGANITYRMMKRFTPNQNVTTSYSIAFNNGISNPHAGHYGAVGSTSFTFQNQTCFLDDDGNGILRIYYLDSQNQKTYLNTSAGTVDYSSGLVVIKSVIITSADTIEVSVKPAVNDINPTRNMLLLISKASIDVVNDSTGVVESSVSNVTTAGTTETITSETSQILSTGSTGGVTNLVY
;
A
#
# COMPACT_ATOMS: atom_id res chain seq x y z
N MET A 1 -12.96 15.63 12.81
CA MET A 1 -13.06 16.54 11.64
C MET A 1 -13.67 17.84 12.14
N ALA A 2 -12.95 18.95 12.04
CA ALA A 2 -13.53 20.25 12.34
C ALA A 2 -14.67 20.51 11.34
N ALA A 3 -15.82 20.90 11.85
CA ALA A 3 -16.95 21.25 11.01
C ALA A 3 -16.52 22.39 10.07
N ASN A 4 -16.70 22.21 8.76
CA ASN A 4 -16.49 23.27 7.76
C ASN A 4 -17.41 24.44 8.14
N SER A 5 -16.86 25.47 8.78
CA SER A 5 -17.59 26.70 9.04
C SER A 5 -17.71 27.47 7.72
N ALA A 6 -18.85 27.31 7.06
CA ALA A 6 -19.17 28.13 5.88
C ALA A 6 -19.13 29.60 6.29
N ILE A 7 -18.38 30.41 5.54
CA ILE A 7 -18.31 31.85 5.72
C ILE A 7 -19.67 32.44 5.31
N ARG A 8 -20.31 33.21 6.21
CA ARG A 8 -21.51 33.94 5.91
C ARG A 8 -21.17 35.41 5.79
N VAL A 9 -21.20 35.93 4.59
CA VAL A 9 -20.94 37.36 4.29
C VAL A 9 -22.22 38.17 4.37
N THR A 10 -23.36 37.56 4.02
CA THR A 10 -24.68 38.19 4.00
C THR A 10 -25.71 37.30 4.66
N ASP A 11 -26.81 37.90 5.13
CA ASP A 11 -27.93 37.15 5.70
C ASP A 11 -28.70 36.38 4.59
N LEU A 12 -29.03 35.12 4.87
CA LEU A 12 -29.76 34.24 3.95
C LEU A 12 -31.24 34.05 4.38
N ASN A 13 -31.81 35.00 5.09
CA ASN A 13 -33.19 34.94 5.55
C ASN A 13 -34.07 35.85 4.72
N PHE A 14 -34.87 35.29 3.82
CA PHE A 14 -35.82 36.03 2.97
C PHE A 14 -36.77 36.89 3.79
N SER A 15 -37.34 36.37 4.88
CA SER A 15 -38.28 37.10 5.73
C SER A 15 -37.63 38.31 6.42
N GLN A 16 -36.37 38.18 6.81
CA GLN A 16 -35.62 39.26 7.42
C GLN A 16 -35.30 40.36 6.39
N ILE A 17 -34.94 40.00 5.16
CA ILE A 17 -34.73 40.91 4.05
C ILE A 17 -36.01 41.69 3.77
N LYS A 18 -37.17 41.00 3.67
CA LYS A 18 -38.48 41.62 3.48
C LYS A 18 -38.84 42.58 4.63
N ASN A 19 -38.60 42.17 5.89
CA ASN A 19 -38.85 43.00 7.07
C ASN A 19 -37.95 44.26 7.10
N ASN A 20 -36.70 44.14 6.68
CA ASN A 20 -35.79 45.28 6.58
C ASN A 20 -36.29 46.28 5.52
N LEU A 21 -36.78 45.80 4.37
CA LEU A 21 -37.38 46.62 3.32
C LEU A 21 -38.65 47.30 3.82
N LYS A 22 -39.54 46.58 4.52
CA LYS A 22 -40.74 47.17 5.16
C LYS A 22 -40.36 48.24 6.19
N THR A 23 -39.34 48.02 7.01
CA THR A 23 -38.84 48.96 8.00
C THR A 23 -38.29 50.23 7.35
N PHE A 24 -37.57 50.08 6.23
CA PHE A 24 -37.09 51.23 5.46
C PHE A 24 -38.24 52.06 4.89
N LEU A 25 -39.27 51.40 4.32
CA LEU A 25 -40.44 52.10 3.76
C LEU A 25 -41.28 52.78 4.84
N ARG A 26 -41.35 52.24 6.06
CA ARG A 26 -42.06 52.88 7.20
C ARG A 26 -41.54 54.29 7.51
N ALA A 27 -40.27 54.57 7.22
CA ALA A 27 -39.68 55.91 7.39
C ALA A 27 -40.01 56.86 6.23
N LYS A 28 -40.77 56.41 5.21
CA LYS A 28 -41.11 57.17 4.01
C LYS A 28 -42.61 57.38 3.95
N PRO A 29 -43.11 58.63 4.24
CA PRO A 29 -44.57 58.95 4.34
C PRO A 29 -45.31 58.79 3.01
N GLU A 30 -44.59 58.72 1.88
CA GLU A 30 -45.18 58.62 0.54
C GLU A 30 -45.68 57.19 0.23
N PHE A 31 -45.31 56.22 1.01
CA PHE A 31 -45.70 54.79 0.80
C PHE A 31 -46.60 54.32 1.93
N THR A 32 -47.90 54.06 1.61
CA THR A 32 -48.91 53.73 2.63
C THR A 32 -49.36 52.27 2.57
N ASP A 33 -49.26 51.60 1.40
CA ASP A 33 -49.78 50.24 1.15
C ASP A 33 -48.78 49.11 1.25
N TYR A 34 -47.56 49.38 1.73
CA TYR A 34 -46.47 48.40 1.76
C TYR A 34 -46.69 47.25 2.75
N ASP A 35 -47.56 47.42 3.74
CA ASP A 35 -47.78 46.41 4.80
C ASP A 35 -49.00 45.52 4.53
N PHE A 36 -49.81 45.86 3.54
CA PHE A 36 -50.92 45.00 3.11
C PHE A 36 -50.47 43.93 2.10
N GLU A 37 -50.53 42.65 2.50
CA GLU A 37 -49.98 41.54 1.71
C GLU A 37 -50.60 41.34 0.33
N GLY A 38 -51.81 41.83 0.10
CA GLY A 38 -52.46 41.80 -1.21
C GLY A 38 -52.17 43.02 -2.09
N SER A 39 -51.40 43.99 -1.62
CA SER A 39 -51.10 45.19 -2.42
C SER A 39 -50.05 44.94 -3.49
N GLY A 40 -50.14 45.67 -4.59
CA GLY A 40 -49.13 45.65 -5.65
C GLY A 40 -47.73 46.00 -5.14
N LEU A 41 -47.64 46.91 -4.14
CA LEU A 41 -46.38 47.32 -3.51
C LEU A 41 -45.76 46.17 -2.67
N SER A 42 -46.59 45.40 -1.94
CA SER A 42 -46.11 44.23 -1.19
C SER A 42 -45.57 43.14 -2.14
N ASN A 43 -46.19 42.91 -3.28
CA ASN A 43 -45.71 41.99 -4.31
C ASN A 43 -44.35 42.45 -4.91
N LEU A 44 -44.18 43.78 -5.09
CA LEU A 44 -42.90 44.32 -5.54
C LEU A 44 -41.81 44.18 -4.47
N LEU A 45 -42.16 44.32 -3.18
CA LEU A 45 -41.25 44.05 -2.07
C LEU A 45 -40.82 42.60 -2.01
N ASP A 46 -41.74 41.68 -2.29
CA ASP A 46 -41.41 40.24 -2.37
C ASP A 46 -40.46 39.96 -3.53
N LEU A 47 -40.65 40.57 -4.69
CA LEU A 47 -39.76 40.47 -5.82
C LEU A 47 -38.36 41.03 -5.51
N LEU A 48 -38.30 42.20 -4.87
CA LEU A 48 -37.02 42.81 -4.45
C LEU A 48 -36.31 41.97 -3.38
N ALA A 49 -37.08 41.49 -2.39
CA ALA A 49 -36.54 40.60 -1.36
C ALA A 49 -36.01 39.31 -1.94
N TYR A 50 -36.72 38.69 -2.93
CA TYR A 50 -36.28 37.51 -3.63
C TYR A 50 -34.99 37.76 -4.43
N ASN A 51 -34.91 38.87 -5.17
CA ASN A 51 -33.72 39.26 -5.90
C ASN A 51 -32.51 39.46 -4.94
N THR A 52 -32.72 40.18 -3.84
CA THR A 52 -31.68 40.41 -2.82
C THR A 52 -31.25 39.08 -2.18
N TYR A 53 -32.19 38.17 -1.93
CA TYR A 53 -31.91 36.83 -1.41
C TYR A 53 -31.04 36.02 -2.39
N GLN A 54 -31.37 36.02 -3.68
CA GLN A 54 -30.56 35.38 -4.72
C GLN A 54 -29.15 35.97 -4.82
N GLN A 55 -29.04 37.29 -4.80
CA GLN A 55 -27.73 37.98 -4.78
C GLN A 55 -26.93 37.60 -3.54
N SER A 56 -27.58 37.51 -2.37
CA SER A 56 -26.93 37.07 -1.12
C SER A 56 -26.39 35.64 -1.21
N ILE A 57 -27.11 34.74 -1.87
CA ILE A 57 -26.62 33.37 -2.13
C ILE A 57 -25.37 33.44 -3.00
N TYR A 58 -25.37 34.19 -4.10
CA TYR A 58 -24.22 34.29 -4.98
C TYR A 58 -23.00 34.90 -4.29
N VAL A 59 -23.18 35.95 -3.49
CA VAL A 59 -22.09 36.57 -2.71
C VAL A 59 -21.51 35.60 -1.69
N ASN A 60 -22.34 34.86 -0.97
CA ASN A 60 -21.88 33.85 -0.02
C ASN A 60 -21.18 32.70 -0.74
N MET A 61 -21.68 32.28 -1.90
CA MET A 61 -21.06 31.24 -2.72
C MET A 61 -19.66 31.69 -3.18
N VAL A 62 -19.54 32.86 -3.77
CA VAL A 62 -18.26 33.44 -4.21
C VAL A 62 -17.31 33.59 -3.02
N GLY A 63 -17.80 34.11 -1.87
CA GLY A 63 -17.00 34.23 -0.65
C GLY A 63 -16.45 32.89 -0.17
N ASN A 64 -17.26 31.85 -0.19
CA ASN A 64 -16.81 30.50 0.20
C ASN A 64 -15.80 29.92 -0.79
N GLU A 65 -15.98 30.15 -2.10
CA GLU A 65 -15.07 29.64 -3.13
C GLU A 65 -13.70 30.36 -3.15
N MET A 66 -13.55 31.47 -2.44
CA MET A 66 -12.28 32.20 -2.35
C MET A 66 -11.23 31.52 -1.46
N PHE A 67 -11.64 30.68 -0.51
CA PHE A 67 -10.75 30.04 0.46
C PHE A 67 -10.70 28.54 0.28
N LEU A 68 -9.51 27.96 0.40
CA LEU A 68 -9.29 26.52 0.21
C LEU A 68 -10.19 25.67 1.13
N ASP A 69 -10.36 26.07 2.40
CA ASP A 69 -11.11 25.28 3.38
C ASP A 69 -12.61 25.26 3.09
N SER A 70 -13.19 26.38 2.61
CA SER A 70 -14.62 26.52 2.37
C SER A 70 -15.06 26.22 0.94
N ALA A 71 -14.15 26.30 -0.06
CA ALA A 71 -14.44 26.02 -1.46
C ALA A 71 -15.00 24.61 -1.65
N GLN A 72 -16.01 24.43 -2.49
CA GLN A 72 -16.67 23.17 -2.77
C GLN A 72 -16.46 22.69 -4.21
N ILE A 73 -16.32 23.63 -5.14
CA ILE A 73 -16.11 23.35 -6.56
C ILE A 73 -14.67 22.89 -6.75
N ARG A 74 -14.47 21.66 -7.31
CA ARG A 74 -13.15 21.05 -7.49
C ARG A 74 -12.16 22.00 -8.17
N ASN A 75 -12.57 22.65 -9.24
CA ASN A 75 -11.69 23.54 -10.02
C ASN A 75 -11.16 24.70 -9.17
N ASN A 76 -11.99 25.26 -8.30
CA ASN A 76 -11.58 26.32 -7.38
C ASN A 76 -10.61 25.79 -6.31
N VAL A 77 -10.91 24.59 -5.75
CA VAL A 77 -10.02 23.92 -4.79
C VAL A 77 -8.65 23.64 -5.43
N VAL A 78 -8.61 23.13 -6.66
CA VAL A 78 -7.36 22.86 -7.40
C VAL A 78 -6.60 24.16 -7.66
N ALA A 79 -7.31 25.22 -8.11
CA ALA A 79 -6.70 26.53 -8.35
C ALA A 79 -6.05 27.12 -7.07
N ARG A 80 -6.69 26.96 -5.90
CA ARG A 80 -6.13 27.41 -4.61
C ARG A 80 -4.97 26.51 -4.17
N ALA A 81 -5.06 25.20 -4.37
CA ALA A 81 -3.98 24.27 -4.08
C ALA A 81 -2.72 24.58 -4.91
N LYS A 82 -2.88 24.94 -6.20
CA LYS A 82 -1.77 25.38 -7.07
C LYS A 82 -1.03 26.60 -6.54
N MET A 83 -1.72 27.55 -5.91
CA MET A 83 -1.07 28.71 -5.27
C MET A 83 -0.13 28.29 -4.13
N LEU A 84 -0.39 27.15 -3.51
CA LEU A 84 0.47 26.53 -2.49
C LEU A 84 1.55 25.61 -3.09
N GLY A 85 1.67 25.53 -4.42
CA GLY A 85 2.58 24.63 -5.11
C GLY A 85 2.16 23.15 -5.05
N TYR A 86 0.88 22.87 -4.73
CA TYR A 86 0.36 21.51 -4.67
C TYR A 86 -0.30 21.09 -5.97
N THR A 87 0.14 19.98 -6.54
CA THR A 87 -0.49 19.34 -7.70
C THR A 87 -1.27 18.11 -7.22
N PRO A 88 -2.61 18.08 -7.37
CA PRO A 88 -3.40 16.92 -7.00
C PRO A 88 -3.01 15.67 -7.78
N THR A 89 -3.13 14.51 -7.15
CA THR A 89 -2.88 13.24 -7.83
C THR A 89 -4.01 12.90 -8.80
N SER A 90 -3.63 12.48 -10.01
CA SER A 90 -4.56 12.01 -11.04
C SER A 90 -5.11 10.62 -10.71
N ALA A 91 -6.11 10.19 -11.48
CA ALA A 91 -6.49 8.79 -11.52
C ALA A 91 -5.29 7.93 -11.95
N ARG A 92 -5.20 6.71 -11.43
CA ARG A 92 -4.18 5.71 -11.80
C ARG A 92 -4.85 4.41 -12.20
N GLY A 93 -4.37 3.81 -13.29
CA GLY A 93 -4.78 2.47 -13.68
C GLY A 93 -4.17 1.41 -12.79
N SER A 94 -4.91 0.32 -12.56
CA SER A 94 -4.37 -0.83 -11.86
C SER A 94 -3.30 -1.54 -12.66
N GLN A 95 -2.43 -2.27 -11.98
CA GLN A 95 -1.31 -2.98 -12.58
C GLN A 95 -1.32 -4.44 -12.11
N ALA A 96 -1.19 -5.38 -13.05
CA ALA A 96 -1.04 -6.81 -12.76
C ALA A 96 0.32 -7.31 -13.29
N THR A 97 0.81 -8.40 -12.70
CA THR A 97 2.02 -9.07 -13.16
C THR A 97 1.66 -10.45 -13.68
N LEU A 98 2.08 -10.73 -14.90
CA LEU A 98 1.84 -12.02 -15.58
C LEU A 98 3.14 -12.82 -15.70
N ARG A 99 2.99 -14.14 -15.68
CA ARG A 99 3.99 -15.08 -16.15
C ARG A 99 3.60 -15.51 -17.55
N VAL A 100 4.48 -15.31 -18.49
CA VAL A 100 4.25 -15.65 -19.89
C VAL A 100 5.33 -16.62 -20.35
N THR A 101 4.91 -17.77 -20.88
CA THR A 101 5.80 -18.73 -21.53
C THR A 101 5.31 -18.93 -22.96
N VAL A 102 6.20 -18.76 -23.93
CA VAL A 102 5.89 -18.96 -25.34
C VAL A 102 6.59 -20.20 -25.84
N SER A 103 5.92 -20.99 -26.66
CA SER A 103 6.48 -22.18 -27.33
C SER A 103 6.55 -21.91 -28.83
N PRO A 104 7.67 -21.35 -29.33
CA PRO A 104 7.80 -21.04 -30.75
C PRO A 104 7.81 -22.30 -31.60
N THR A 105 7.23 -22.21 -32.79
CA THR A 105 7.22 -23.33 -33.76
C THR A 105 8.56 -23.51 -34.49
N SER A 106 9.45 -22.51 -34.37
CA SER A 106 10.80 -22.52 -34.94
C SER A 106 11.83 -22.10 -33.89
N ASN A 107 13.08 -22.45 -34.11
CA ASN A 107 14.19 -22.17 -33.17
C ASN A 107 14.60 -20.69 -33.27
N LEU A 108 13.92 -19.82 -32.57
CA LEU A 108 14.17 -18.38 -32.52
C LEU A 108 15.17 -18.06 -31.38
N THR A 109 16.05 -17.09 -31.56
CA THR A 109 16.93 -16.62 -30.46
C THR A 109 16.16 -15.87 -29.38
N SER A 110 15.07 -15.21 -29.76
CA SER A 110 14.17 -14.49 -28.83
C SER A 110 12.78 -14.32 -29.43
N VAL A 111 11.80 -14.13 -28.55
CA VAL A 111 10.43 -13.70 -28.88
C VAL A 111 10.14 -12.40 -28.13
N THR A 112 9.62 -11.38 -28.83
CA THR A 112 9.32 -10.08 -28.21
C THR A 112 7.82 -9.91 -28.05
N ILE A 113 7.37 -9.67 -26.82
CA ILE A 113 6.02 -9.16 -26.54
C ILE A 113 6.06 -7.66 -26.79
N ALA A 114 5.29 -7.17 -27.74
CA ALA A 114 5.28 -5.73 -28.06
C ALA A 114 4.68 -4.91 -26.91
N SER A 115 5.06 -3.63 -26.82
CA SER A 115 4.34 -2.67 -25.99
C SER A 115 2.88 -2.56 -26.47
N ASN A 116 1.97 -2.25 -25.55
CA ASN A 116 0.52 -2.16 -25.81
C ASN A 116 -0.12 -3.48 -26.32
N THR A 117 0.51 -4.64 -26.07
CA THR A 117 -0.14 -5.94 -26.26
C THR A 117 -1.36 -6.03 -25.34
N LEU A 118 -2.55 -6.27 -25.92
CA LEU A 118 -3.84 -6.20 -25.23
C LEU A 118 -4.17 -7.49 -24.50
N PHE A 119 -4.53 -7.35 -23.25
CA PHE A 119 -5.20 -8.35 -22.41
C PHE A 119 -6.53 -7.77 -21.94
N THR A 120 -7.53 -8.59 -21.69
CA THR A 120 -8.80 -8.14 -21.16
C THR A 120 -9.17 -8.92 -19.91
N SER A 121 -9.82 -8.24 -18.96
CA SER A 121 -10.37 -8.86 -17.75
C SER A 121 -11.80 -8.39 -17.55
N THR A 122 -12.65 -9.29 -17.07
CA THR A 122 -14.06 -8.95 -16.78
C THR A 122 -14.25 -8.95 -15.25
N LEU A 123 -14.69 -7.82 -14.73
CA LEU A 123 -15.07 -7.62 -13.33
C LEU A 123 -16.49 -7.09 -13.26
N ASP A 124 -17.32 -7.69 -12.42
CA ASP A 124 -18.73 -7.29 -12.24
C ASP A 124 -19.52 -7.17 -13.56
N GLY A 125 -19.18 -8.02 -14.54
CA GLY A 125 -19.81 -8.02 -15.87
C GLY A 125 -19.28 -6.97 -16.84
N ILE A 126 -18.33 -6.12 -16.44
CA ILE A 126 -17.70 -5.10 -17.28
C ILE A 126 -16.32 -5.56 -17.72
N GLN A 127 -16.05 -5.45 -19.01
CA GLN A 127 -14.74 -5.79 -19.57
C GLN A 127 -13.80 -4.59 -19.54
N TYR A 128 -12.62 -4.79 -18.95
CA TYR A 128 -11.55 -3.81 -18.86
C TYR A 128 -10.35 -4.22 -19.71
N LYS A 129 -9.66 -3.22 -20.28
CA LYS A 129 -8.48 -3.39 -21.12
C LYS A 129 -7.21 -3.22 -20.28
N PHE A 130 -6.28 -4.15 -20.42
CA PHE A 130 -4.93 -4.10 -19.86
C PHE A 130 -3.92 -4.23 -20.97
N THR A 131 -2.88 -3.43 -20.97
CA THR A 131 -1.83 -3.50 -22.00
C THR A 131 -0.45 -3.49 -21.38
N THR A 132 0.51 -4.11 -22.05
CA THR A 132 1.92 -4.06 -21.67
C THR A 132 2.44 -2.62 -21.72
N ASP A 133 3.24 -2.22 -20.73
CA ASP A 133 3.79 -0.87 -20.61
C ASP A 133 5.05 -0.64 -21.46
N LYS A 134 5.76 -1.71 -21.77
CA LYS A 134 7.00 -1.75 -22.56
C LYS A 134 7.12 -3.07 -23.30
N PRO A 135 8.03 -3.19 -24.27
CA PRO A 135 8.33 -4.47 -24.89
C PRO A 135 9.09 -5.38 -23.90
N TYR A 136 8.76 -6.68 -23.91
CA TYR A 136 9.45 -7.71 -23.13
C TYR A 136 10.08 -8.72 -24.07
N VAL A 137 11.38 -8.99 -23.89
CA VAL A 137 12.13 -9.93 -24.71
C VAL A 137 12.26 -11.25 -23.96
N LEU A 138 11.72 -12.32 -24.53
CA LEU A 138 11.80 -13.69 -24.03
C LEU A 138 12.95 -14.41 -24.75
N LEU A 139 14.00 -14.76 -24.02
CA LEU A 139 15.20 -15.38 -24.59
C LEU A 139 15.07 -16.90 -24.66
N GLN A 140 15.62 -17.51 -25.70
CA GLN A 140 15.72 -18.96 -25.85
C GLN A 140 16.47 -19.60 -24.68
N SER A 141 17.56 -18.96 -24.21
CA SER A 141 18.37 -19.42 -23.06
C SER A 141 17.59 -19.52 -21.76
N GLN A 142 16.43 -18.83 -21.68
CA GLN A 142 15.51 -18.84 -20.53
C GLN A 142 14.23 -19.66 -20.81
N GLY A 143 14.22 -20.48 -21.87
CA GLY A 143 13.05 -21.26 -22.28
C GLY A 143 11.86 -20.39 -22.75
N TYR A 144 12.12 -19.21 -23.30
CA TYR A 144 11.13 -18.23 -23.74
C TYR A 144 10.10 -17.88 -22.63
N ASN A 145 10.58 -17.76 -21.41
CA ASN A 145 9.78 -17.52 -20.22
C ASN A 145 10.09 -16.14 -19.62
N SER A 146 9.07 -15.46 -19.14
CA SER A 146 9.21 -14.27 -18.30
C SER A 146 8.18 -14.31 -17.17
N ASN A 147 8.66 -14.22 -15.93
CA ASN A 147 7.82 -14.21 -14.73
C ASN A 147 7.34 -12.80 -14.33
N THR A 148 7.72 -11.75 -15.07
CA THR A 148 7.54 -10.36 -14.67
C THR A 148 7.03 -9.48 -15.80
N VAL A 149 6.07 -9.97 -16.60
CA VAL A 149 5.39 -9.14 -17.61
C VAL A 149 4.35 -8.28 -16.91
N ILE A 150 4.59 -6.99 -16.85
CA ILE A 150 3.69 -6.03 -16.23
C ILE A 150 2.67 -5.57 -17.28
N ILE A 151 1.40 -5.66 -16.92
CA ILE A 151 0.30 -5.10 -17.68
C ILE A 151 -0.40 -4.02 -16.86
N LYS A 152 -0.74 -2.92 -17.50
CA LYS A 152 -1.41 -1.76 -16.89
C LYS A 152 -2.79 -1.59 -17.50
N GLU A 153 -3.75 -1.34 -16.64
CA GLU A 153 -5.11 -1.01 -17.03
C GLU A 153 -5.16 0.33 -17.76
N GLY A 154 -6.10 0.46 -18.65
CA GLY A 154 -6.43 1.67 -19.36
C GLY A 154 -6.22 1.58 -20.87
N GLU A 155 -6.84 2.52 -21.57
CA GLU A 155 -6.73 2.65 -23.01
C GLU A 155 -5.55 3.59 -23.37
N PRO A 156 -4.53 3.10 -24.09
CA PRO A 156 -3.44 3.96 -24.54
C PRO A 156 -3.94 4.87 -25.68
N ILE A 157 -3.75 6.16 -25.54
CA ILE A 157 -4.14 7.20 -26.49
C ILE A 157 -2.92 8.02 -26.89
N THR A 158 -2.81 8.33 -28.17
CA THR A 158 -1.83 9.26 -28.71
C THR A 158 -2.54 10.51 -29.24
N GLN A 159 -2.25 11.67 -28.67
CA GLN A 159 -2.75 12.96 -29.12
C GLN A 159 -1.61 13.77 -29.73
N LYS A 160 -1.88 14.47 -30.82
CA LYS A 160 -0.88 15.27 -31.54
C LYS A 160 -1.35 16.72 -31.67
N PHE A 161 -0.42 17.64 -31.43
CA PHE A 161 -0.65 19.07 -31.64
C PHE A 161 0.42 19.59 -32.59
N THR A 162 0.00 20.35 -33.61
CA THR A 162 0.94 21.15 -34.42
C THR A 162 1.12 22.49 -33.75
N VAL A 163 2.37 22.87 -33.47
CA VAL A 163 2.69 24.12 -32.78
C VAL A 163 2.49 25.29 -33.74
N ASP A 164 1.68 26.25 -33.29
CA ASP A 164 1.47 27.54 -33.95
C ASP A 164 1.80 28.67 -32.98
N THR A 165 2.96 29.29 -33.18
CA THR A 165 3.44 30.38 -32.32
C THR A 165 2.84 31.74 -32.68
N SER A 166 1.96 31.82 -33.69
CA SER A 166 1.24 33.04 -34.03
C SER A 166 0.13 33.39 -33.06
N SER A 167 -0.29 32.41 -32.24
CA SER A 167 -1.34 32.53 -31.21
C SER A 167 -0.88 31.90 -29.89
N ALA A 168 -1.52 32.28 -28.76
CA ALA A 168 -1.29 31.69 -27.48
C ALA A 168 -1.95 30.29 -27.43
N GLN A 169 -1.27 29.27 -27.97
CA GLN A 169 -1.77 27.91 -28.06
C GLN A 169 -1.71 27.20 -26.70
N ARG A 170 -2.78 26.48 -26.37
CA ARG A 170 -2.88 25.62 -25.19
C ARG A 170 -2.88 24.15 -25.60
N PHE A 171 -2.04 23.34 -24.95
CA PHE A 171 -1.90 21.89 -25.24
C PHE A 171 -2.74 21.09 -24.24
N ILE A 172 -4.07 21.12 -24.42
CA ILE A 172 -5.04 20.49 -23.53
C ILE A 172 -5.29 19.05 -23.98
N LEU A 173 -5.16 18.10 -23.05
CA LEU A 173 -5.49 16.70 -23.29
C LEU A 173 -7.02 16.53 -23.19
N ASP A 174 -7.64 15.98 -24.24
CA ASP A 174 -9.10 16.01 -24.37
C ASP A 174 -9.85 15.05 -23.44
N ASN A 175 -9.19 14.00 -22.97
CA ASN A 175 -9.81 12.97 -22.18
C ASN A 175 -9.90 13.29 -20.68
N ASN A 176 -10.91 12.73 -20.03
CA ASN A 176 -11.01 12.70 -18.57
C ASN A 176 -10.30 11.44 -18.03
N ASN A 177 -10.05 11.40 -16.71
CA ASN A 177 -9.44 10.26 -16.02
C ASN A 177 -8.09 9.80 -16.62
N ILE A 178 -7.27 10.78 -17.01
CA ILE A 178 -5.92 10.51 -17.50
C ILE A 178 -5.02 10.13 -16.32
N ASP A 179 -4.27 9.04 -16.47
CA ASP A 179 -3.16 8.71 -15.59
C ASP A 179 -1.94 9.56 -15.97
N THR A 180 -1.70 10.64 -15.20
CA THR A 180 -0.60 11.58 -15.49
C THR A 180 0.77 10.92 -15.36
N THR A 181 0.90 9.82 -14.60
CA THR A 181 2.16 9.07 -14.49
C THR A 181 2.49 8.28 -15.75
N SER A 182 1.51 8.07 -16.62
CA SER A 182 1.69 7.37 -17.90
C SER A 182 2.06 8.30 -19.07
N ILE A 183 2.03 9.62 -18.87
CA ILE A 183 2.22 10.60 -19.92
C ILE A 183 3.68 10.56 -20.42
N LYS A 184 3.82 10.40 -21.72
CA LYS A 184 5.10 10.48 -22.43
C LYS A 184 4.97 11.54 -23.51
N VAL A 185 5.83 12.54 -23.47
CA VAL A 185 5.82 13.64 -24.43
C VAL A 185 7.06 13.54 -25.31
N SER A 186 6.86 13.60 -26.60
CA SER A 186 7.92 13.72 -27.59
C SER A 186 7.59 14.82 -28.58
N ILE A 187 8.59 15.58 -28.95
CA ILE A 187 8.47 16.66 -29.95
C ILE A 187 9.13 16.21 -31.22
N GLN A 188 8.35 16.14 -32.30
CA GLN A 188 8.81 15.89 -33.64
C GLN A 188 9.12 17.23 -34.32
N THR A 189 10.27 17.33 -34.99
CA THR A 189 10.76 18.59 -35.55
C THR A 189 9.80 19.23 -36.56
N SER A 190 9.19 18.44 -37.45
CA SER A 190 8.17 18.90 -38.38
C SER A 190 7.39 17.73 -38.99
N SER A 191 6.39 18.01 -39.81
CA SER A 191 5.68 16.96 -40.57
C SER A 191 6.59 16.22 -41.57
N ALA A 192 7.60 16.88 -42.10
CA ALA A 192 8.56 16.30 -43.04
C ALA A 192 9.74 15.60 -42.35
N ASN A 193 10.16 16.09 -41.18
CA ASN A 193 11.23 15.49 -40.39
C ASN A 193 10.66 14.78 -39.14
N THR A 194 10.65 13.45 -39.19
CA THR A 194 10.07 12.59 -38.13
C THR A 194 11.00 12.33 -36.95
N THR A 195 12.16 13.00 -36.89
CA THR A 195 13.06 12.92 -35.73
C THR A 195 12.34 13.42 -34.47
N LYS A 196 12.34 12.61 -33.43
CA LYS A 196 11.63 12.88 -32.15
C LYS A 196 12.63 13.13 -31.04
N THR A 197 12.39 14.16 -30.26
CA THR A 197 13.10 14.44 -29.01
C THR A 197 12.13 14.16 -27.83
N THR A 198 12.55 13.35 -26.89
CA THR A 198 11.73 13.05 -25.68
C THR A 198 11.86 14.20 -24.70
N PHE A 199 10.74 14.64 -24.17
CA PHE A 199 10.63 15.60 -23.08
C PHE A 199 10.22 14.89 -21.80
N THR A 200 10.80 15.29 -20.67
CA THR A 200 10.52 14.72 -19.34
C THR A 200 9.71 15.69 -18.51
N GLN A 201 8.85 15.17 -17.63
CA GLN A 201 8.10 16.03 -16.73
C GLN A 201 9.03 16.68 -15.71
N ALA A 202 9.01 18.01 -15.62
CA ALA A 202 9.71 18.75 -14.60
C ALA A 202 8.89 18.72 -13.29
N THR A 203 9.51 18.23 -12.22
CA THR A 203 8.92 18.22 -10.87
C THR A 203 9.52 19.31 -9.99
N ASN A 204 10.69 19.85 -10.35
CA ASN A 204 11.41 20.88 -9.62
C ASN A 204 11.92 21.95 -10.60
N LEU A 205 11.63 23.21 -10.31
CA LEU A 205 12.06 24.35 -11.14
C LEU A 205 13.55 24.67 -11.01
N VAL A 206 14.17 24.30 -9.88
CA VAL A 206 15.58 24.66 -9.58
C VAL A 206 16.56 23.95 -10.51
N ASP A 207 16.21 22.76 -10.98
CA ASP A 207 17.07 21.93 -11.83
C ASP A 207 16.85 22.17 -13.33
N VAL A 208 15.90 23.04 -13.69
CA VAL A 208 15.54 23.31 -15.08
C VAL A 208 16.42 24.43 -15.65
N GLN A 209 17.16 24.10 -16.69
CA GLN A 209 17.96 25.04 -17.47
C GLN A 209 17.26 25.44 -18.77
N ALA A 210 17.68 26.52 -19.41
CA ALA A 210 17.10 27.04 -20.65
C ALA A 210 16.99 25.98 -21.77
N ASN A 211 17.96 25.06 -21.88
CA ASN A 211 18.02 24.01 -22.90
C ASN A 211 17.43 22.65 -22.44
N SER A 212 16.87 22.57 -21.24
CA SER A 212 16.29 21.33 -20.73
C SER A 212 15.04 20.94 -21.50
N ASN A 213 15.00 19.71 -22.03
CA ASN A 213 13.82 19.15 -22.69
C ASN A 213 12.80 18.70 -21.65
N VAL A 214 12.05 19.66 -21.12
CA VAL A 214 11.07 19.40 -20.03
C VAL A 214 9.71 19.98 -20.39
N TYR A 215 8.69 19.40 -19.79
CA TYR A 215 7.32 19.92 -19.78
C TYR A 215 6.77 19.96 -18.36
N PHE A 216 5.82 20.84 -18.14
CA PHE A 216 5.04 20.93 -16.91
C PHE A 216 3.62 20.48 -17.19
N ILE A 217 2.96 19.92 -16.18
CA ILE A 217 1.56 19.52 -16.28
C ILE A 217 0.73 20.25 -15.24
N GLN A 218 -0.44 20.68 -15.62
CA GLN A 218 -1.41 21.28 -14.70
C GLN A 218 -2.83 20.84 -15.04
N GLU A 219 -3.72 20.81 -14.03
CA GLU A 219 -5.15 20.70 -14.23
C GLU A 219 -5.69 22.09 -14.57
N ASN A 220 -6.45 22.21 -15.67
CA ASN A 220 -7.05 23.46 -16.10
C ASN A 220 -8.41 23.71 -15.42
N GLU A 221 -9.08 24.80 -15.81
CA GLU A 221 -10.39 25.23 -15.31
C GLU A 221 -11.54 24.24 -15.61
N ASP A 222 -11.38 23.37 -16.61
CA ASP A 222 -12.37 22.36 -17.00
C ASP A 222 -12.10 20.98 -16.37
N GLY A 223 -11.09 20.88 -15.50
CA GLY A 223 -10.67 19.61 -14.89
C GLY A 223 -9.89 18.69 -15.83
N LYS A 224 -9.44 19.21 -16.98
CA LYS A 224 -8.57 18.51 -17.94
C LYS A 224 -7.09 18.84 -17.68
N TYR A 225 -6.20 17.98 -18.16
CA TYR A 225 -4.78 18.23 -18.04
C TYR A 225 -4.25 19.03 -19.23
N GLU A 226 -3.37 19.97 -18.95
CA GLU A 226 -2.72 20.84 -19.92
C GLU A 226 -1.21 20.70 -19.77
N LEU A 227 -0.53 20.59 -20.90
CA LEU A 227 0.92 20.57 -20.98
C LEU A 227 1.44 21.99 -21.22
N LEU A 228 2.46 22.39 -20.46
CA LEU A 228 3.16 23.65 -20.61
C LEU A 228 4.62 23.35 -20.94
N PHE A 229 5.16 24.07 -21.89
CA PHE A 229 6.57 23.98 -22.28
C PHE A 229 7.35 25.20 -21.81
N GLY A 230 8.66 25.11 -21.84
CA GLY A 230 9.53 26.22 -21.49
C GLY A 230 9.48 27.39 -22.46
N ASP A 231 10.19 28.46 -22.10
CA ASP A 231 10.30 29.73 -22.82
C ASP A 231 11.76 30.06 -23.17
N ASP A 232 12.64 29.04 -23.22
CA ASP A 232 14.11 29.17 -23.38
C ASP A 232 14.82 29.87 -22.21
N ILE A 233 14.10 30.13 -21.12
CA ILE A 233 14.63 30.55 -19.81
C ILE A 233 14.47 29.44 -18.81
N LEU A 234 13.25 28.94 -18.67
CA LEU A 234 12.87 27.80 -17.81
C LEU A 234 12.42 26.62 -18.68
N GLY A 235 13.41 25.90 -19.24
CA GLY A 235 13.16 24.80 -20.17
C GLY A 235 13.08 25.27 -21.63
N LYS A 236 13.29 24.32 -22.51
CA LYS A 236 13.31 24.58 -23.97
C LYS A 236 11.89 24.90 -24.47
N ALA A 237 11.79 25.99 -25.25
CA ALA A 237 10.55 26.32 -25.95
C ALA A 237 10.30 25.35 -27.13
N VAL A 238 9.05 25.31 -27.58
CA VAL A 238 8.64 24.57 -28.79
C VAL A 238 8.57 25.55 -29.96
N ASP A 239 9.16 25.15 -31.09
CA ASP A 239 9.22 25.99 -32.28
C ASP A 239 7.96 25.87 -33.13
N ASN A 240 7.69 26.90 -33.94
CA ASN A 240 6.59 26.89 -34.90
C ASN A 240 6.73 25.73 -35.89
N GLY A 241 5.64 24.98 -36.09
CA GLY A 241 5.63 23.80 -36.98
C GLY A 241 6.14 22.52 -36.36
N ASN A 242 6.64 22.55 -35.11
CA ASN A 242 6.87 21.32 -34.35
C ASN A 242 5.56 20.55 -34.14
N ILE A 243 5.66 19.24 -33.96
CA ILE A 243 4.51 18.39 -33.62
C ILE A 243 4.75 17.80 -32.23
N VAL A 244 3.96 18.24 -31.28
CA VAL A 244 3.92 17.67 -29.95
C VAL A 244 3.11 16.39 -29.99
N ILE A 245 3.73 15.25 -29.64
CA ILE A 245 3.12 13.94 -29.60
C ILE A 245 3.06 13.53 -28.14
N THR A 246 1.85 13.32 -27.64
CA THR A 246 1.59 12.94 -26.25
C THR A 246 0.91 11.58 -26.22
N ASP A 247 1.60 10.59 -25.64
CA ASP A 247 1.07 9.26 -25.35
C ASP A 247 0.66 9.21 -23.89
N TYR A 248 -0.57 8.79 -23.60
CA TYR A 248 -1.10 8.68 -22.24
C TYR A 248 -2.17 7.58 -22.14
N ARG A 249 -2.56 7.23 -20.92
CA ARG A 249 -3.62 6.25 -20.66
C ARG A 249 -4.84 6.91 -20.04
N VAL A 250 -6.01 6.51 -20.53
CA VAL A 250 -7.30 6.80 -19.90
C VAL A 250 -7.70 5.60 -19.06
N VAL A 251 -7.96 5.79 -17.77
CA VAL A 251 -8.05 4.71 -16.77
C VAL A 251 -9.36 4.74 -15.99
N ASN A 252 -9.72 3.60 -15.40
CA ASN A 252 -10.94 3.45 -14.59
C ASN A 252 -10.65 3.50 -13.06
N GLY A 253 -9.43 3.89 -12.68
CA GLY A 253 -9.05 4.07 -11.29
C GLY A 253 -9.09 2.79 -10.47
N SER A 254 -9.69 2.84 -9.28
CA SER A 254 -9.74 1.71 -8.35
C SER A 254 -10.68 0.58 -8.76
N LEU A 255 -11.56 0.78 -9.75
CA LEU A 255 -12.57 -0.21 -10.16
C LEU A 255 -11.97 -1.52 -10.70
N THR A 256 -10.73 -1.48 -11.18
CA THR A 256 -10.05 -2.62 -11.78
C THR A 256 -9.11 -3.35 -10.82
N ASN A 257 -9.05 -2.92 -9.56
CA ASN A 257 -8.29 -3.63 -8.53
C ASN A 257 -8.91 -5.01 -8.26
N GLY A 258 -8.05 -6.01 -8.07
CA GLY A 258 -8.46 -7.38 -7.83
C GLY A 258 -8.64 -8.22 -9.09
N ALA A 259 -8.52 -7.66 -10.29
CA ALA A 259 -8.57 -8.44 -11.53
C ALA A 259 -7.49 -9.53 -11.51
N ASN A 260 -7.90 -10.78 -11.68
CA ASN A 260 -7.06 -11.97 -11.57
C ASN A 260 -7.25 -12.96 -12.71
N ASN A 261 -8.11 -12.66 -13.65
CA ASN A 261 -8.36 -13.48 -14.84
C ASN A 261 -8.22 -12.63 -16.10
N PHE A 262 -7.20 -12.93 -16.90
CA PHE A 262 -6.90 -12.16 -18.09
C PHE A 262 -7.05 -13.01 -19.35
N VAL A 263 -7.91 -12.58 -20.26
CA VAL A 263 -8.00 -13.16 -21.59
C VAL A 263 -6.84 -12.64 -22.42
N SER A 264 -6.05 -13.57 -22.94
CA SER A 264 -4.84 -13.29 -23.72
C SER A 264 -5.20 -12.99 -25.17
N PRO A 265 -4.35 -12.26 -25.93
CA PRO A 265 -4.50 -12.09 -27.37
C PRO A 265 -4.38 -13.44 -28.11
N SER A 266 -4.74 -13.48 -29.38
CA SER A 266 -4.65 -14.68 -30.21
C SER A 266 -3.21 -15.13 -30.49
N SER A 267 -2.24 -14.22 -30.36
CA SER A 267 -0.80 -14.50 -30.51
C SER A 267 0.03 -13.56 -29.64
N ILE A 268 1.15 -14.06 -29.18
CA ILE A 268 2.17 -13.28 -28.45
C ILE A 268 3.49 -13.34 -29.20
N GLY A 269 4.01 -12.18 -29.62
CA GLY A 269 5.24 -12.10 -30.42
C GLY A 269 5.16 -12.88 -31.74
N GLY A 270 3.98 -12.96 -32.35
CA GLY A 270 3.71 -13.71 -33.56
C GLY A 270 3.60 -15.24 -33.36
N GLN A 271 3.62 -15.73 -32.13
CA GLN A 271 3.49 -17.15 -31.79
C GLN A 271 2.08 -17.43 -31.25
N ALA A 272 1.43 -18.47 -31.77
CA ALA A 272 0.09 -18.87 -31.35
C ALA A 272 0.08 -19.80 -30.13
N THR A 273 1.20 -20.49 -29.87
CA THR A 273 1.32 -21.40 -28.73
C THR A 273 2.03 -20.72 -27.57
N PHE A 274 1.30 -20.41 -26.52
CA PHE A 274 1.81 -19.78 -25.31
C PHE A 274 0.92 -20.08 -24.11
N THR A 275 1.45 -19.90 -22.91
CA THR A 275 0.71 -19.97 -21.65
C THR A 275 0.89 -18.66 -20.89
N VAL A 276 -0.22 -18.18 -20.30
CA VAL A 276 -0.24 -17.00 -19.46
C VAL A 276 -0.87 -17.36 -18.13
N SER A 277 -0.20 -17.02 -17.04
CA SER A 277 -0.74 -17.16 -15.69
C SER A 277 -0.51 -15.88 -14.90
N VAL A 278 -1.34 -15.61 -13.91
CA VAL A 278 -1.23 -14.43 -13.07
C VAL A 278 -0.20 -14.68 -11.97
N ALA A 279 0.81 -13.82 -11.88
CA ALA A 279 1.75 -13.82 -10.78
C ALA A 279 1.25 -12.95 -9.62
N ASN A 280 0.76 -11.73 -9.95
CA ASN A 280 0.13 -10.83 -8.99
C ASN A 280 -1.15 -10.26 -9.60
N ASN A 281 -2.22 -10.26 -8.81
CA ASN A 281 -3.50 -9.67 -9.18
C ASN A 281 -3.36 -8.17 -9.42
N ALA A 282 -4.29 -7.61 -10.20
CA ALA A 282 -4.30 -6.17 -10.44
C ALA A 282 -4.50 -5.39 -9.13
N SER A 283 -3.66 -4.41 -8.89
CA SER A 283 -3.64 -3.57 -7.69
C SER A 283 -3.16 -2.16 -8.02
N ILE A 284 -3.07 -1.28 -7.03
CA ILE A 284 -2.60 0.12 -7.10
C ILE A 284 -3.45 1.08 -7.95
N GLY A 285 -4.55 0.61 -8.55
CA GLY A 285 -5.50 1.51 -9.19
C GLY A 285 -6.13 2.46 -8.16
N ALA A 286 -6.19 3.73 -8.48
CA ALA A 286 -6.71 4.78 -7.60
C ALA A 286 -7.51 5.82 -8.39
N ASN A 287 -8.56 6.33 -7.78
CA ASN A 287 -9.32 7.45 -8.34
C ASN A 287 -8.53 8.75 -8.20
N ALA A 288 -8.86 9.76 -8.99
CA ALA A 288 -8.33 11.10 -8.82
C ALA A 288 -8.58 11.62 -7.40
N GLU A 289 -7.63 12.37 -6.86
CA GLU A 289 -7.69 12.88 -5.49
C GLU A 289 -8.97 13.68 -5.25
N SER A 290 -9.67 13.36 -4.16
CA SER A 290 -10.92 14.03 -3.79
C SER A 290 -10.66 15.47 -3.30
N THR A 291 -11.66 16.35 -3.43
CA THR A 291 -11.58 17.73 -2.92
C THR A 291 -11.25 17.79 -1.43
N ALA A 292 -11.79 16.87 -0.62
CA ALA A 292 -11.49 16.77 0.80
C ALA A 292 -10.01 16.43 1.07
N SER A 293 -9.45 15.50 0.27
CA SER A 293 -8.04 15.14 0.35
C SER A 293 -7.14 16.30 -0.07
N ILE A 294 -7.47 17.01 -1.15
CA ILE A 294 -6.71 18.17 -1.63
C ILE A 294 -6.65 19.25 -0.55
N LYS A 295 -7.81 19.61 0.05
CA LYS A 295 -7.89 20.58 1.14
C LYS A 295 -7.01 20.22 2.33
N PHE A 296 -6.94 18.93 2.67
CA PHE A 296 -6.13 18.43 3.77
C PHE A 296 -4.63 18.41 3.43
N ASN A 297 -4.27 18.00 2.22
CA ASN A 297 -2.88 17.75 1.82
C ASN A 297 -2.15 19.00 1.34
N ALA A 298 -2.82 19.94 0.64
CA ALA A 298 -2.16 21.09 0.05
C ALA A 298 -1.46 22.00 1.09
N PRO A 299 -2.09 22.39 2.22
CA PRO A 299 -1.41 23.16 3.26
C PRO A 299 -0.24 22.43 3.88
N LYS A 300 -0.38 21.10 4.08
CA LYS A 300 0.69 20.26 4.64
C LYS A 300 1.86 20.09 3.68
N SER A 301 1.59 19.99 2.40
CA SER A 301 2.63 19.95 1.36
C SER A 301 3.42 21.26 1.34
N PHE A 302 2.73 22.40 1.41
CA PHE A 302 3.36 23.72 1.50
C PHE A 302 4.26 23.84 2.74
N GLN A 303 3.78 23.40 3.90
CA GLN A 303 4.56 23.42 5.15
C GLN A 303 5.84 22.59 5.05
N ARG A 304 5.80 21.45 4.34
CA ARG A 304 6.97 20.56 4.15
C ARG A 304 7.99 21.08 3.15
N GLN A 305 7.62 21.98 2.25
CA GLN A 305 8.48 22.51 1.18
C GLN A 305 9.21 21.42 0.37
N ASN A 306 8.58 20.25 0.19
CA ASN A 306 9.14 19.07 -0.47
C ASN A 306 10.44 18.55 0.17
N ARG A 307 10.59 18.70 1.48
CA ARG A 307 11.74 18.22 2.26
C ARG A 307 11.32 17.10 3.21
N ALA A 308 12.23 16.16 3.44
CA ALA A 308 12.09 15.11 4.43
C ALA A 308 12.96 15.47 5.66
N VAL A 309 12.33 15.94 6.73
CA VAL A 309 13.01 16.39 7.96
C VAL A 309 12.60 15.53 9.16
N ILE A 310 11.33 15.23 9.32
CA ILE A 310 10.80 14.39 10.40
C ILE A 310 10.45 13.00 9.88
N LYS A 311 10.35 12.01 10.79
CA LYS A 311 10.02 10.59 10.47
C LYS A 311 8.82 10.48 9.51
N ASN A 312 7.76 11.25 9.77
CA ASN A 312 6.55 11.25 8.95
C ASN A 312 6.75 11.79 7.52
N ASP A 313 7.71 12.67 7.29
CA ASP A 313 7.99 13.20 5.95
C ASP A 313 8.59 12.12 5.06
N TYR A 314 9.55 11.34 5.60
CA TYR A 314 10.15 10.19 4.90
C TYR A 314 9.07 9.16 4.55
N ALA A 315 8.27 8.74 5.54
CA ALA A 315 7.21 7.75 5.32
C ALA A 315 6.21 8.21 4.24
N ARG A 316 5.73 9.44 4.33
CA ARG A 316 4.77 10.00 3.36
C ARG A 316 5.37 10.20 1.97
N THR A 317 6.63 10.59 1.89
CA THR A 317 7.33 10.72 0.60
C THR A 317 7.40 9.38 -0.10
N ILE A 318 7.77 8.32 0.62
CA ILE A 318 7.82 6.97 0.06
C ILE A 318 6.43 6.52 -0.39
N LEU A 319 5.41 6.62 0.48
CA LEU A 319 4.05 6.18 0.15
C LEU A 319 3.40 6.97 -1.00
N ALA A 320 3.81 8.24 -1.20
CA ALA A 320 3.31 9.07 -2.31
C ALA A 320 3.99 8.73 -3.65
N GLU A 321 5.30 8.47 -3.63
CA GLU A 321 6.10 8.29 -4.84
C GLU A 321 6.27 6.81 -5.24
N ALA A 322 6.09 5.90 -4.28
CA ALA A 322 6.24 4.46 -4.46
C ALA A 322 4.93 3.71 -4.13
N PRO A 323 3.96 3.65 -5.07
CA PRO A 323 2.66 3.00 -4.83
C PRO A 323 2.77 1.48 -4.68
N ASP A 324 3.92 0.90 -4.97
CA ASP A 324 4.28 -0.50 -4.72
C ASP A 324 4.62 -0.78 -3.24
N ILE A 325 4.63 0.24 -2.38
CA ILE A 325 4.87 0.12 -0.94
C ILE A 325 3.54 0.25 -0.18
N GLU A 326 3.24 -0.75 0.63
CA GLU A 326 2.01 -0.80 1.44
C GLU A 326 2.17 -0.12 2.80
N ALA A 327 3.33 -0.33 3.45
CA ALA A 327 3.60 0.21 4.77
C ALA A 327 5.09 0.61 4.92
N VAL A 328 5.34 1.64 5.71
CA VAL A 328 6.68 2.17 5.97
C VAL A 328 6.84 2.46 7.45
N SER A 329 7.96 2.04 8.02
CA SER A 329 8.43 2.44 9.35
C SER A 329 9.73 3.24 9.22
N VAL A 330 9.84 4.34 9.95
CA VAL A 330 11.00 5.25 9.90
C VAL A 330 11.45 5.60 11.31
N TRP A 331 12.75 5.46 11.57
CA TRP A 331 13.34 5.88 12.85
C TRP A 331 14.74 6.48 12.65
N GLY A 332 15.19 7.27 13.62
CA GLY A 332 16.52 7.84 13.61
C GLY A 332 17.57 6.80 14.02
N GLY A 333 18.79 6.95 13.53
CA GLY A 333 19.89 6.08 13.90
C GLY A 333 20.30 6.22 15.39
N GLU A 334 19.95 7.32 16.02
CA GLU A 334 20.13 7.53 17.47
C GLU A 334 19.29 6.58 18.33
N ASP A 335 18.20 6.07 17.75
CA ASP A 335 17.35 5.08 18.40
C ASP A 335 17.93 3.65 18.37
N ASN A 336 19.01 3.37 17.65
CA ASN A 336 19.64 2.05 17.60
C ASN A 336 20.52 1.82 18.83
N ASP A 337 20.85 0.57 19.09
CA ASP A 337 21.81 0.18 20.13
C ASP A 337 22.95 -0.65 19.48
N PRO A 338 24.19 -0.14 19.37
CA PRO A 338 24.61 1.23 19.73
C PRO A 338 24.06 2.32 18.79
N PRO A 339 23.89 3.57 19.26
CA PRO A 339 23.39 4.69 18.45
C PRO A 339 24.31 4.99 17.25
N ILE A 340 23.70 5.22 16.09
CA ILE A 340 24.40 5.59 14.84
C ILE A 340 23.82 6.92 14.34
N TYR A 341 24.56 8.01 14.58
CA TYR A 341 24.13 9.36 14.20
C TYR A 341 24.27 9.63 12.69
N GLY A 342 23.47 10.55 12.17
CA GLY A 342 23.51 10.94 10.76
C GLY A 342 22.82 9.96 9.81
N LYS A 343 22.14 8.95 10.34
CA LYS A 343 21.35 8.00 9.54
C LYS A 343 19.87 8.00 9.93
N VAL A 344 19.02 7.81 8.93
CA VAL A 344 17.61 7.49 9.10
C VAL A 344 17.40 6.09 8.55
N TYR A 345 16.89 5.21 9.39
CA TYR A 345 16.55 3.84 9.01
C TYR A 345 15.11 3.75 8.58
N ILE A 346 14.87 2.98 7.53
CA ILE A 346 13.57 2.84 6.89
C ILE A 346 13.33 1.37 6.62
N ALA A 347 12.25 0.83 7.15
CA ALA A 347 11.72 -0.47 6.77
C ALA A 347 10.45 -0.27 5.96
N ALA A 348 10.32 -0.98 4.84
CA ALA A 348 9.16 -0.86 3.98
C ALA A 348 8.65 -2.25 3.56
N LYS A 349 7.33 -2.41 3.59
CA LYS A 349 6.63 -3.61 3.13
C LYS A 349 6.10 -3.35 1.71
N PRO A 350 6.50 -4.15 0.71
CA PRO A 350 5.94 -4.04 -0.63
C PRO A 350 4.53 -4.64 -0.70
N THR A 351 3.72 -4.15 -1.61
CA THR A 351 2.41 -4.72 -1.92
C THR A 351 2.58 -6.09 -2.60
N GLY A 352 2.02 -7.14 -2.00
CA GLY A 352 2.06 -8.49 -2.57
C GLY A 352 3.40 -9.24 -2.39
N GLY A 353 4.30 -8.74 -1.52
CA GLY A 353 5.56 -9.38 -1.18
C GLY A 353 5.98 -9.12 0.27
N ASN A 354 7.03 -9.80 0.72
CA ASN A 354 7.57 -9.63 2.07
C ASN A 354 8.83 -8.77 2.12
N LEU A 355 9.65 -8.80 1.08
CA LEU A 355 10.93 -8.08 1.05
C LEU A 355 11.05 -7.22 -0.21
N LEU A 356 11.72 -6.08 -0.08
CA LEU A 356 12.13 -5.24 -1.20
C LEU A 356 13.42 -5.77 -1.82
N SER A 357 13.50 -5.74 -3.15
CA SER A 357 14.77 -6.02 -3.83
C SER A 357 15.80 -4.92 -3.56
N ASP A 358 17.08 -5.28 -3.55
CA ASP A 358 18.16 -4.30 -3.30
C ASP A 358 18.21 -3.19 -4.35
N GLN A 359 17.83 -3.50 -5.60
CA GLN A 359 17.67 -2.48 -6.63
C GLN A 359 16.59 -1.46 -6.24
N ARG A 360 15.43 -1.93 -5.77
CA ARG A 360 14.34 -1.05 -5.36
C ARG A 360 14.69 -0.21 -4.14
N LYS A 361 15.41 -0.79 -3.16
CA LYS A 361 15.96 -0.03 -2.02
C LYS A 361 16.86 1.11 -2.50
N THR A 362 17.75 0.85 -3.47
CA THR A 362 18.66 1.86 -4.03
C THR A 362 17.89 2.98 -4.76
N GLU A 363 16.86 2.65 -5.53
CA GLU A 363 15.99 3.63 -6.19
C GLU A 363 15.30 4.55 -5.17
N LEU A 364 14.77 3.98 -4.09
CA LEU A 364 14.11 4.73 -3.01
C LEU A 364 15.10 5.58 -2.21
N VAL A 365 16.32 5.11 -1.98
CA VAL A 365 17.40 5.91 -1.38
C VAL A 365 17.71 7.13 -2.25
N THR A 366 17.85 6.94 -3.56
CA THR A 366 18.12 8.03 -4.50
C THR A 366 16.98 9.06 -4.50
N LEU A 367 15.74 8.60 -4.49
CA LEU A 367 14.56 9.46 -4.36
C LEU A 367 14.61 10.31 -3.08
N LEU A 368 14.92 9.70 -1.96
CA LEU A 368 14.98 10.39 -0.66
C LEU A 368 16.17 11.34 -0.55
N GLN A 369 17.33 11.00 -1.14
CA GLN A 369 18.52 11.85 -1.15
C GLN A 369 18.29 13.20 -1.81
N SER A 370 17.38 13.29 -2.76
CA SER A 370 17.00 14.57 -3.37
C SER A 370 16.16 15.47 -2.45
N LYS A 371 15.63 14.94 -1.35
CA LYS A 371 14.67 15.61 -0.46
C LYS A 371 15.12 15.69 1.00
N ASN A 372 16.17 14.97 1.38
CA ASN A 372 16.65 14.91 2.76
C ASN A 372 17.58 16.10 3.12
N VAL A 373 17.88 16.23 4.40
CA VAL A 373 18.90 17.17 4.90
C VAL A 373 20.30 16.64 4.53
N VAL A 374 21.19 17.52 4.09
CA VAL A 374 22.53 17.20 3.54
C VAL A 374 23.36 16.25 4.41
N THR A 375 23.21 16.33 5.74
CA THR A 375 23.98 15.51 6.70
C THR A 375 23.33 14.18 7.06
N ILE A 376 22.13 13.90 6.56
CA ILE A 376 21.36 12.71 6.89
C ILE A 376 21.39 11.73 5.72
N SER A 377 21.71 10.46 6.00
CA SER A 377 21.73 9.40 5.01
C SER A 377 20.58 8.41 5.25
N PRO A 378 19.58 8.31 4.33
CA PRO A 378 18.54 7.29 4.43
C PRO A 378 19.14 5.90 4.14
N THR A 379 18.81 4.94 4.98
CA THR A 379 19.27 3.54 4.86
C THR A 379 18.06 2.62 4.97
N PHE A 380 17.80 1.80 3.95
CA PHE A 380 16.76 0.79 4.01
C PHE A 380 17.25 -0.46 4.72
N VAL A 381 16.41 -0.96 5.61
CA VAL A 381 16.56 -2.27 6.27
C VAL A 381 15.35 -3.14 5.94
N ASP A 382 15.54 -4.45 5.98
CA ASP A 382 14.44 -5.35 5.71
C ASP A 382 13.39 -5.33 6.81
N ALA A 383 12.13 -5.43 6.39
CA ALA A 383 11.04 -5.69 7.32
C ALA A 383 11.20 -7.08 7.92
N THR A 384 10.95 -7.19 9.22
CA THR A 384 10.97 -8.46 9.94
C THR A 384 9.54 -8.91 10.24
N TYR A 385 9.33 -10.23 10.28
CA TYR A 385 8.00 -10.80 10.46
C TYR A 385 7.94 -11.66 11.72
N LEU A 386 6.94 -11.43 12.54
CA LEU A 386 6.59 -12.27 13.67
C LEU A 386 5.18 -12.81 13.47
N TYR A 387 5.07 -14.12 13.37
CA TYR A 387 3.80 -14.78 13.14
C TYR A 387 3.16 -15.13 14.48
N VAL A 388 1.92 -14.70 14.66
CA VAL A 388 1.04 -15.10 15.75
C VAL A 388 0.27 -16.33 15.28
N VAL A 389 0.37 -17.42 16.04
CA VAL A 389 -0.29 -18.70 15.75
C VAL A 389 -1.36 -18.93 16.82
N PRO A 390 -2.62 -18.51 16.59
CA PRO A 390 -3.70 -18.73 17.53
C PRO A 390 -4.30 -20.14 17.37
N SER A 391 -4.59 -20.79 18.48
CA SER A 391 -5.46 -21.96 18.55
C SER A 391 -6.77 -21.53 19.20
N ILE A 392 -7.82 -21.46 18.42
CA ILE A 392 -9.10 -20.82 18.73
C ILE A 392 -10.14 -21.91 19.01
N THR A 393 -10.74 -21.89 20.17
CA THR A 393 -11.89 -22.73 20.50
C THR A 393 -13.09 -21.80 20.75
N VAL A 394 -14.07 -21.80 19.85
CA VAL A 394 -15.30 -21.03 20.01
C VAL A 394 -16.42 -21.93 20.49
N LYS A 395 -17.22 -21.45 21.46
CA LYS A 395 -18.43 -22.09 21.94
C LYS A 395 -19.64 -21.40 21.34
N TYR A 396 -20.58 -22.17 20.79
CA TYR A 396 -21.79 -21.63 20.20
C TYR A 396 -23.04 -22.31 20.76
N ASN A 397 -24.15 -21.60 20.76
CA ASN A 397 -25.46 -22.12 21.16
C ASN A 397 -26.25 -22.54 19.90
N VAL A 398 -26.55 -23.82 19.79
CA VAL A 398 -27.31 -24.37 18.64
C VAL A 398 -28.72 -23.79 18.55
N ALA A 399 -29.33 -23.37 19.68
CA ALA A 399 -30.67 -22.79 19.67
C ALA A 399 -30.75 -21.39 19.05
N ASP A 400 -29.62 -20.68 18.99
CA ASP A 400 -29.56 -19.29 18.53
C ASP A 400 -29.15 -19.18 17.05
N THR A 401 -28.99 -20.30 16.34
CA THR A 401 -28.55 -20.30 14.94
C THR A 401 -29.20 -21.41 14.12
N THR A 402 -29.35 -21.12 12.81
CA THR A 402 -29.70 -22.13 11.79
C THR A 402 -28.46 -22.66 11.05
N LEU A 403 -27.28 -22.13 11.40
CA LEU A 403 -26.03 -22.50 10.75
C LEU A 403 -25.49 -23.81 11.32
N VAL A 404 -24.87 -24.62 10.49
CA VAL A 404 -24.10 -25.77 10.94
C VAL A 404 -22.72 -25.34 11.43
N ALA A 405 -22.08 -26.13 12.31
CA ALA A 405 -20.79 -25.82 12.91
C ALA A 405 -19.68 -25.49 11.87
N GLY A 406 -19.69 -26.14 10.70
CA GLY A 406 -18.77 -25.84 9.61
C GLY A 406 -18.95 -24.46 8.99
N GLN A 407 -20.16 -23.90 8.99
CA GLN A 407 -20.39 -22.53 8.54
C GLN A 407 -19.95 -21.50 9.58
N ILE A 408 -20.10 -21.82 10.87
CA ILE A 408 -19.61 -20.99 11.97
C ILE A 408 -18.07 -20.94 11.92
N SER A 409 -17.40 -22.08 11.73
CA SER A 409 -15.94 -22.12 11.62
C SER A 409 -15.42 -21.29 10.45
N ASN A 410 -16.12 -21.26 9.30
CA ASN A 410 -15.79 -20.41 8.16
C ASN A 410 -15.96 -18.90 8.46
N LYS A 411 -17.00 -18.53 9.23
CA LYS A 411 -17.17 -17.14 9.68
C LYS A 411 -16.04 -16.71 10.62
N VAL A 412 -15.65 -17.57 11.55
CA VAL A 412 -14.52 -17.31 12.45
C VAL A 412 -13.22 -17.21 11.64
N ALA A 413 -13.00 -18.10 10.66
CA ALA A 413 -11.83 -18.03 9.78
C ALA A 413 -11.79 -16.69 8.99
N THR A 414 -12.93 -16.24 8.48
CA THR A 414 -13.05 -14.93 7.83
C THR A 414 -12.76 -13.79 8.80
N ALA A 415 -13.22 -13.88 10.06
CA ALA A 415 -12.95 -12.88 11.09
C ALA A 415 -11.45 -12.80 11.44
N VAL A 416 -10.72 -13.93 11.44
CA VAL A 416 -9.26 -13.97 11.62
C VAL A 416 -8.57 -13.17 10.50
N VAL A 417 -8.94 -13.41 9.23
CA VAL A 417 -8.39 -12.71 8.06
C VAL A 417 -8.71 -11.21 8.11
N ASN A 418 -9.94 -10.86 8.44
CA ASN A 418 -10.37 -9.46 8.54
C ASN A 418 -9.64 -8.72 9.67
N PHE A 419 -9.44 -9.38 10.82
CA PHE A 419 -8.69 -8.80 11.94
C PHE A 419 -7.24 -8.50 11.56
N GLU A 420 -6.54 -9.44 10.91
CA GLU A 420 -5.18 -9.21 10.44
C GLU A 420 -5.13 -8.02 9.48
N THR A 421 -5.99 -8.02 8.46
CA THR A 421 -6.01 -6.97 7.44
C THR A 421 -6.31 -5.59 8.04
N ALA A 422 -7.21 -5.50 9.02
CA ALA A 422 -7.61 -4.24 9.64
C ALA A 422 -6.59 -3.75 10.70
N SER A 423 -5.94 -4.67 11.41
CA SER A 423 -5.23 -4.33 12.66
C SER A 423 -3.72 -4.57 12.63
N LEU A 424 -3.18 -5.46 11.76
CA LEU A 424 -1.79 -5.91 11.86
C LEU A 424 -0.92 -5.61 10.62
N THR A 425 -1.50 -5.20 9.49
CA THR A 425 -0.77 -5.02 8.22
C THR A 425 0.19 -3.83 8.20
N LEU A 426 0.12 -2.94 9.20
CA LEU A 426 0.97 -1.75 9.31
C LEU A 426 2.00 -1.93 10.43
N PHE A 427 3.17 -1.26 10.27
CA PHE A 427 4.17 -1.21 11.34
C PHE A 427 3.63 -0.55 12.60
N ASP A 428 4.24 -0.86 13.76
CA ASP A 428 3.88 -0.38 15.10
C ASP A 428 2.47 -0.77 15.60
N LYS A 429 1.80 -1.69 14.89
CA LYS A 429 0.51 -2.23 15.31
C LYS A 429 0.71 -3.40 16.28
N LYS A 430 0.13 -3.26 17.47
CA LYS A 430 0.21 -4.26 18.54
C LYS A 430 -0.90 -5.29 18.38
N PHE A 431 -0.58 -6.56 18.61
CA PHE A 431 -1.61 -7.58 18.78
C PHE A 431 -2.17 -7.49 20.20
N ARG A 432 -3.48 -7.28 20.31
CA ARG A 432 -4.21 -7.21 21.57
C ARG A 432 -5.14 -8.41 21.67
N GLU A 433 -4.94 -9.25 22.69
CA GLU A 433 -5.76 -10.44 22.92
C GLU A 433 -7.24 -10.11 23.05
N SER A 434 -7.58 -9.08 23.82
CA SER A 434 -8.98 -8.68 24.05
C SER A 434 -9.71 -8.24 22.78
N GLU A 435 -9.02 -7.52 21.89
CA GLU A 435 -9.56 -7.09 20.59
C GLU A 435 -9.75 -8.29 19.66
N PHE A 436 -8.80 -9.22 19.67
CA PHE A 436 -8.88 -10.43 18.87
C PHE A 436 -10.02 -11.34 19.31
N ILE A 437 -10.16 -11.62 20.63
CA ILE A 437 -11.27 -12.40 21.19
C ILE A 437 -12.61 -11.74 20.85
N SER A 438 -12.72 -10.42 21.04
CA SER A 438 -13.94 -9.68 20.70
C SER A 438 -14.32 -9.81 19.23
N SER A 439 -13.35 -9.77 18.32
CA SER A 439 -13.58 -9.97 16.89
C SER A 439 -14.06 -11.39 16.55
N MET A 440 -13.53 -12.41 17.25
CA MET A 440 -13.97 -13.80 17.05
C MET A 440 -15.40 -14.01 17.54
N VAL A 441 -15.73 -13.50 18.72
CA VAL A 441 -17.09 -13.61 19.29
C VAL A 441 -18.11 -12.82 18.45
N ALA A 442 -17.72 -11.66 17.91
CA ALA A 442 -18.59 -10.84 17.06
C ALA A 442 -18.82 -11.43 15.66
N SER A 443 -18.13 -12.50 15.27
CA SER A 443 -18.24 -13.08 13.93
C SER A 443 -19.60 -13.75 13.67
N ASP A 444 -20.27 -14.23 14.73
CA ASP A 444 -21.64 -14.74 14.65
C ASP A 444 -22.39 -14.53 16.00
N PRO A 445 -23.67 -14.11 15.98
CA PRO A 445 -24.46 -13.89 17.20
C PRO A 445 -24.65 -15.14 18.08
N SER A 446 -24.54 -16.34 17.51
CA SER A 446 -24.66 -17.60 18.24
C SER A 446 -23.44 -17.96 19.08
N ILE A 447 -22.31 -17.29 18.85
CA ILE A 447 -21.07 -17.53 19.58
C ILE A 447 -21.16 -16.84 20.93
N ILE A 448 -21.11 -17.66 22.01
CA ILE A 448 -21.23 -17.19 23.39
C ILE A 448 -19.87 -16.93 24.04
N GLY A 449 -18.78 -17.46 23.48
CA GLY A 449 -17.44 -17.24 24.00
C GLY A 449 -16.36 -17.90 23.16
N ALA A 450 -15.14 -17.42 23.35
CA ALA A 450 -13.95 -17.97 22.72
C ALA A 450 -12.84 -18.15 23.76
N ASN A 451 -12.14 -19.28 23.68
CA ASN A 451 -10.89 -19.54 24.41
C ASN A 451 -9.77 -19.68 23.39
N ILE A 452 -8.69 -18.92 23.57
CA ILE A 452 -7.62 -18.85 22.56
C ILE A 452 -6.27 -19.02 23.26
N THR A 453 -5.45 -19.88 22.71
CA THR A 453 -4.03 -19.99 23.09
C THR A 453 -3.16 -19.52 21.96
N TYR A 454 -2.01 -18.92 22.29
CA TYR A 454 -1.15 -18.27 21.31
C TYR A 454 0.24 -18.85 21.33
N ARG A 455 0.86 -18.95 20.16
CA ARG A 455 2.29 -19.11 19.99
C ARG A 455 2.82 -18.01 19.08
N MET A 456 4.03 -17.56 19.33
CA MET A 456 4.81 -16.70 18.42
C MET A 456 5.68 -17.62 17.57
N MET A 457 5.82 -17.33 16.28
CA MET A 457 6.58 -18.14 15.33
C MET A 457 7.47 -17.26 14.47
N LYS A 458 8.69 -17.72 14.23
CA LYS A 458 9.61 -17.15 13.23
C LYS A 458 10.14 -18.24 12.32
N ARG A 459 10.44 -17.86 11.08
CA ARG A 459 10.90 -18.75 10.02
C ARG A 459 12.30 -18.38 9.58
N PHE A 460 13.11 -19.39 9.27
CA PHE A 460 14.40 -19.19 8.63
C PHE A 460 14.79 -20.34 7.73
N THR A 461 15.57 -20.03 6.68
CA THR A 461 16.17 -21.03 5.81
C THR A 461 17.58 -21.34 6.31
N PRO A 462 17.88 -22.59 6.70
CA PRO A 462 19.21 -22.92 7.21
C PRO A 462 20.24 -23.01 6.08
N ASN A 463 21.50 -22.68 6.40
CA ASN A 463 22.63 -22.98 5.54
C ASN A 463 22.94 -24.48 5.64
N GLN A 464 22.55 -25.23 4.62
CA GLN A 464 22.67 -26.67 4.62
C GLN A 464 24.14 -27.11 4.54
N ASN A 465 24.49 -28.17 5.29
CA ASN A 465 25.83 -28.76 5.33
C ASN A 465 26.96 -27.80 5.79
N VAL A 466 26.63 -26.69 6.42
CA VAL A 466 27.60 -25.73 6.96
C VAL A 466 27.35 -25.56 8.45
N THR A 467 28.44 -25.58 9.24
CA THR A 467 28.34 -25.27 10.68
C THR A 467 27.94 -23.81 10.84
N THR A 468 26.74 -23.56 11.34
CA THR A 468 26.19 -22.22 11.46
C THR A 468 25.52 -22.03 12.83
N SER A 469 25.61 -20.82 13.37
CA SER A 469 24.83 -20.40 14.54
C SER A 469 23.72 -19.46 14.10
N TYR A 470 22.53 -19.62 14.70
CA TYR A 470 21.35 -18.81 14.38
C TYR A 470 20.86 -18.09 15.62
N SER A 471 20.57 -16.80 15.51
CA SER A 471 20.01 -15.97 16.58
C SER A 471 18.61 -15.53 16.18
N ILE A 472 17.59 -16.00 16.90
CA ILE A 472 16.19 -15.77 16.60
C ILE A 472 15.60 -14.90 17.72
N ALA A 473 15.42 -13.61 17.46
CA ALA A 473 14.88 -12.68 18.43
C ALA A 473 13.37 -12.49 18.21
N PHE A 474 12.56 -12.94 19.17
CA PHE A 474 11.12 -12.68 19.18
C PHE A 474 10.79 -11.30 19.72
N ASN A 475 11.70 -10.67 20.48
CA ASN A 475 11.56 -9.37 21.12
C ASN A 475 10.31 -9.24 22.01
N ASN A 476 9.78 -10.36 22.44
CA ASN A 476 8.68 -10.50 23.39
C ASN A 476 9.03 -11.65 24.33
N GLY A 477 8.73 -11.52 25.61
CA GLY A 477 9.06 -12.53 26.59
C GLY A 477 8.46 -13.89 26.27
N ILE A 478 9.20 -14.96 26.57
CA ILE A 478 8.78 -16.36 26.42
C ILE A 478 8.30 -16.87 27.78
N SER A 479 7.21 -17.64 27.79
CA SER A 479 6.59 -18.17 29.00
C SER A 479 7.55 -19.13 29.74
N ASN A 480 7.95 -18.72 30.93
CA ASN A 480 8.72 -19.56 31.87
C ASN A 480 8.23 -19.29 33.31
N PRO A 481 7.11 -19.88 33.72
CA PRO A 481 6.48 -19.59 35.02
C PRO A 481 7.34 -20.03 36.22
N HIS A 482 8.24 -20.99 36.02
CA HIS A 482 9.21 -21.44 37.03
C HIS A 482 10.39 -22.16 36.39
N ALA A 483 11.50 -22.21 37.07
CA ALA A 483 12.70 -22.94 36.63
C ALA A 483 12.38 -24.42 36.33
N GLY A 484 12.88 -24.94 35.22
CA GLY A 484 12.59 -26.29 34.74
C GLY A 484 11.26 -26.45 34.03
N HIS A 485 10.51 -25.37 33.76
CA HIS A 485 9.31 -25.39 32.93
C HIS A 485 9.70 -25.53 31.44
N TYR A 486 9.74 -26.75 30.93
CA TYR A 486 10.14 -27.06 29.55
C TYR A 486 8.96 -26.98 28.57
N GLY A 487 9.29 -26.94 27.26
CA GLY A 487 8.31 -26.99 26.17
C GLY A 487 7.73 -25.63 25.78
N ALA A 488 8.34 -24.55 26.27
CA ALA A 488 8.01 -23.20 25.79
C ALA A 488 8.48 -22.99 24.33
N VAL A 489 9.60 -23.61 23.95
CA VAL A 489 10.18 -23.58 22.59
C VAL A 489 9.84 -24.86 21.84
N GLY A 490 9.58 -24.78 20.55
CA GLY A 490 9.40 -25.92 19.65
C GLY A 490 9.77 -25.53 18.22
N SER A 491 10.00 -26.53 17.36
CA SER A 491 10.28 -26.27 15.93
C SER A 491 9.56 -27.24 15.02
N THR A 492 9.51 -26.93 13.72
CA THR A 492 9.27 -27.93 12.67
C THR A 492 10.46 -28.87 12.58
N SER A 493 10.27 -29.98 11.88
CA SER A 493 11.31 -31.00 11.70
C SER A 493 12.44 -30.49 10.78
N PHE A 494 13.67 -30.91 11.09
CA PHE A 494 14.85 -30.74 10.27
C PHE A 494 15.77 -31.95 10.40
N THR A 495 16.67 -32.16 9.42
CA THR A 495 17.60 -33.31 9.46
C THR A 495 18.92 -32.88 10.13
N PHE A 496 19.24 -33.56 11.23
CA PHE A 496 20.50 -33.41 11.96
C PHE A 496 21.06 -34.80 12.28
N GLN A 497 22.33 -35.05 11.96
CA GLN A 497 22.99 -36.38 12.11
C GLN A 497 22.17 -37.54 11.51
N ASN A 498 21.61 -37.35 10.32
CA ASN A 498 20.77 -38.32 9.60
C ASN A 498 19.47 -38.73 10.33
N GLN A 499 19.03 -37.96 11.31
CA GLN A 499 17.75 -38.15 12.02
C GLN A 499 16.82 -36.94 11.80
N THR A 500 15.51 -37.22 11.79
CA THR A 500 14.48 -36.17 11.78
C THR A 500 14.34 -35.61 13.20
N CYS A 501 14.83 -34.39 13.41
CA CYS A 501 14.98 -33.78 14.71
C CYS A 501 14.06 -32.56 14.89
N PHE A 502 13.90 -32.17 16.14
CA PHE A 502 13.14 -31.03 16.60
C PHE A 502 13.91 -30.29 17.69
N LEU A 503 13.54 -29.05 17.94
CA LEU A 503 14.05 -28.23 19.06
C LEU A 503 13.10 -28.26 20.23
N ASP A 504 13.62 -28.29 21.44
CA ASP A 504 12.90 -27.95 22.66
C ASP A 504 13.84 -27.25 23.67
N ASP A 505 13.26 -26.71 24.74
CA ASP A 505 14.00 -26.09 25.85
C ASP A 505 13.93 -26.96 27.11
N ASP A 506 14.89 -26.74 28.03
CA ASP A 506 14.94 -27.46 29.31
C ASP A 506 14.25 -26.68 30.47
N GLY A 507 13.76 -25.47 30.20
CA GLY A 507 13.18 -24.57 31.20
C GLY A 507 14.20 -23.83 32.07
N ASN A 508 15.51 -24.04 31.85
CA ASN A 508 16.61 -23.36 32.55
C ASN A 508 17.48 -22.52 31.62
N GLY A 509 17.03 -22.28 30.39
CA GLY A 509 17.73 -21.46 29.41
C GLY A 509 18.60 -22.24 28.42
N ILE A 510 18.50 -23.56 28.38
CA ILE A 510 19.26 -24.38 27.45
C ILE A 510 18.33 -24.90 26.35
N LEU A 511 18.74 -24.72 25.10
CA LEU A 511 18.09 -25.27 23.91
C LEU A 511 18.65 -26.67 23.59
N ARG A 512 17.78 -27.62 23.27
CA ARG A 512 18.14 -29.01 23.01
C ARG A 512 17.63 -29.47 21.64
N ILE A 513 18.29 -30.48 21.05
CA ILE A 513 17.86 -31.18 19.83
C ILE A 513 17.49 -32.60 20.17
N TYR A 514 16.28 -33.02 19.79
CA TYR A 514 15.78 -34.36 20.01
C TYR A 514 15.12 -34.92 18.74
N TYR A 515 15.02 -36.23 18.69
CA TYR A 515 14.19 -36.96 17.72
C TYR A 515 13.17 -37.83 18.47
N LEU A 516 12.16 -38.30 17.76
CA LEU A 516 11.17 -39.25 18.31
C LEU A 516 11.60 -40.67 17.92
N ASP A 517 11.72 -41.54 18.90
CA ASP A 517 12.03 -42.94 18.69
C ASP A 517 10.80 -43.71 18.16
N SER A 518 10.95 -45.02 17.95
CA SER A 518 9.86 -45.89 17.45
C SER A 518 8.65 -46.00 18.39
N GLN A 519 8.80 -45.64 19.66
CA GLN A 519 7.74 -45.59 20.66
C GLN A 519 7.21 -44.15 20.85
N ASN A 520 7.58 -43.21 19.96
CA ASN A 520 7.21 -41.78 20.02
C ASN A 520 7.72 -41.08 21.29
N GLN A 521 8.84 -41.55 21.87
CA GLN A 521 9.49 -40.93 23.02
C GLN A 521 10.64 -40.03 22.56
N LYS A 522 10.85 -38.91 23.30
CA LYS A 522 11.93 -37.96 23.00
C LYS A 522 13.31 -38.56 23.34
N THR A 523 14.16 -38.66 22.36
CA THR A 523 15.58 -39.03 22.54
C THR A 523 16.46 -37.85 22.14
N TYR A 524 17.28 -37.37 23.06
CA TYR A 524 18.11 -36.20 22.86
C TYR A 524 19.43 -36.53 22.19
N LEU A 525 19.69 -35.92 21.02
CA LEU A 525 20.98 -36.00 20.31
C LEU A 525 21.96 -34.93 20.79
N ASN A 526 21.44 -33.77 21.17
CA ASN A 526 22.24 -32.68 21.72
C ASN A 526 21.46 -32.00 22.85
N THR A 527 21.98 -32.11 24.07
CA THR A 527 21.37 -31.53 25.29
C THR A 527 21.80 -30.09 25.55
N SER A 528 22.71 -29.52 24.73
CA SER A 528 23.22 -28.15 24.84
C SER A 528 23.43 -27.55 23.45
N ALA A 529 22.38 -27.58 22.62
CA ALA A 529 22.41 -27.08 21.25
C ALA A 529 22.36 -25.55 21.16
N GLY A 530 22.07 -24.87 22.26
CA GLY A 530 21.95 -23.43 22.27
C GLY A 530 21.45 -22.87 23.58
N THR A 531 20.96 -21.62 23.54
CA THR A 531 20.46 -20.92 24.71
C THR A 531 19.11 -20.27 24.41
N VAL A 532 18.29 -20.15 25.47
CA VAL A 532 17.00 -19.44 25.46
C VAL A 532 17.02 -18.39 26.55
N ASP A 533 16.85 -17.12 26.16
CA ASP A 533 16.57 -16.05 27.12
C ASP A 533 15.06 -15.79 27.15
N TYR A 534 14.41 -16.23 28.18
CA TYR A 534 12.98 -16.11 28.34
C TYR A 534 12.51 -14.65 28.53
N SER A 535 13.35 -13.79 29.07
CA SER A 535 13.00 -12.40 29.37
C SER A 535 13.00 -11.54 28.11
N SER A 536 14.05 -11.64 27.29
CA SER A 536 14.18 -10.89 26.03
C SER A 536 13.48 -11.57 24.83
N GLY A 537 13.16 -12.87 24.97
CA GLY A 537 12.62 -13.66 23.87
C GLY A 537 13.66 -14.02 22.81
N LEU A 538 14.93 -14.21 23.22
CA LEU A 538 16.02 -14.57 22.33
C LEU A 538 16.30 -16.07 22.38
N VAL A 539 16.24 -16.73 21.22
CA VAL A 539 16.61 -18.16 21.04
C VAL A 539 17.85 -18.22 20.16
N VAL A 540 18.92 -18.79 20.68
CA VAL A 540 20.19 -18.95 19.96
C VAL A 540 20.49 -20.42 19.75
N ILE A 541 20.65 -20.85 18.50
CA ILE A 541 21.11 -22.18 18.10
C ILE A 541 22.61 -22.06 17.82
N LYS A 542 23.45 -22.84 18.49
CA LYS A 542 24.92 -22.71 18.40
C LYS A 542 25.53 -23.85 17.58
N SER A 543 26.33 -23.48 16.60
CA SER A 543 27.24 -24.39 15.87
C SER A 543 26.58 -25.70 15.41
N VAL A 544 25.44 -25.60 14.74
CA VAL A 544 24.69 -26.75 14.23
C VAL A 544 24.96 -26.95 12.75
N ILE A 545 25.06 -28.22 12.30
CA ILE A 545 25.09 -28.61 10.89
C ILE A 545 23.72 -29.20 10.54
N ILE A 546 22.91 -28.48 9.80
CA ILE A 546 21.61 -28.93 9.31
C ILE A 546 21.84 -29.50 7.90
N THR A 547 21.50 -30.78 7.68
CA THR A 547 21.77 -31.43 6.41
C THR A 547 20.62 -31.33 5.42
N SER A 548 19.39 -31.21 5.89
CA SER A 548 18.21 -30.99 5.05
C SER A 548 17.11 -30.31 5.83
N ALA A 549 16.68 -29.20 5.34
CA ALA A 549 15.41 -28.51 5.60
C ALA A 549 15.29 -27.32 4.64
N ASP A 550 14.13 -27.07 4.08
CA ASP A 550 13.89 -25.89 3.24
C ASP A 550 13.67 -24.65 4.14
N THR A 551 12.82 -24.77 5.14
CA THR A 551 12.54 -23.74 6.12
C THR A 551 12.28 -24.37 7.48
N ILE A 552 12.88 -23.80 8.51
CA ILE A 552 12.63 -24.18 9.90
C ILE A 552 11.77 -23.08 10.54
N GLU A 553 10.65 -23.52 11.10
CA GLU A 553 9.79 -22.66 11.90
C GLU A 553 10.09 -22.91 13.38
N VAL A 554 10.50 -21.88 14.08
CA VAL A 554 10.67 -21.93 15.54
C VAL A 554 9.49 -21.21 16.18
N SER A 555 8.79 -21.92 17.05
CA SER A 555 7.61 -21.41 17.76
C SER A 555 7.85 -21.36 19.24
N VAL A 556 7.39 -20.30 19.89
CA VAL A 556 7.54 -20.10 21.33
C VAL A 556 6.19 -19.69 21.94
N LYS A 557 5.97 -20.09 23.19
CA LYS A 557 4.79 -19.65 23.96
C LYS A 557 5.10 -18.26 24.53
N PRO A 558 4.28 -17.21 24.25
CA PRO A 558 4.51 -15.90 24.83
C PRO A 558 4.28 -15.88 26.33
N ALA A 559 5.02 -15.01 27.04
CA ALA A 559 4.82 -14.78 28.47
C ALA A 559 3.52 -14.00 28.75
N VAL A 560 3.15 -13.14 27.81
CA VAL A 560 1.91 -12.33 27.81
C VAL A 560 1.30 -12.45 26.41
N ASN A 561 -0.02 -12.60 26.35
CA ASN A 561 -0.72 -12.78 25.07
C ASN A 561 -0.81 -11.50 24.22
N ASP A 562 -0.57 -10.34 24.82
CA ASP A 562 -0.38 -9.08 24.09
C ASP A 562 1.03 -9.05 23.49
N ILE A 563 1.14 -8.96 22.16
CA ILE A 563 2.42 -9.00 21.43
C ILE A 563 2.73 -7.61 20.87
N ASN A 564 3.93 -7.12 21.17
CA ASN A 564 4.39 -5.82 20.74
C ASN A 564 5.44 -5.99 19.62
N PRO A 565 5.25 -5.33 18.45
CA PRO A 565 6.29 -5.33 17.42
C PRO A 565 7.45 -4.39 17.81
N THR A 566 8.62 -4.69 17.30
CA THR A 566 9.74 -3.74 17.27
C THR A 566 9.69 -2.91 15.99
N ARG A 567 10.52 -1.86 15.87
CA ARG A 567 10.48 -0.82 14.83
C ARG A 567 10.31 -1.29 13.39
N ASN A 568 11.01 -2.35 13.00
CA ASN A 568 10.96 -2.92 11.64
C ASN A 568 10.14 -4.21 11.57
N MET A 569 9.41 -4.57 12.63
CA MET A 569 8.67 -5.82 12.73
C MET A 569 7.21 -5.62 12.38
N LEU A 570 6.70 -6.53 11.57
CA LEU A 570 5.27 -6.68 11.26
C LEU A 570 4.74 -7.93 11.95
N LEU A 571 3.53 -7.83 12.47
CA LEU A 571 2.81 -8.96 13.04
C LEU A 571 1.87 -9.53 11.96
N LEU A 572 1.88 -10.85 11.79
CA LEU A 572 0.98 -11.56 10.89
C LEU A 572 0.36 -12.74 11.61
N ILE A 573 -0.83 -13.17 11.20
CA ILE A 573 -1.44 -14.39 11.71
C ILE A 573 -1.18 -15.53 10.73
N SER A 574 -0.65 -16.64 11.22
CA SER A 574 -0.37 -17.81 10.41
C SER A 574 -0.80 -19.09 11.12
N LYS A 575 -1.24 -20.08 10.34
CA LYS A 575 -1.59 -21.40 10.83
C LYS A 575 -2.60 -21.40 12.00
N ALA A 576 -3.57 -20.46 11.97
CA ALA A 576 -4.63 -20.47 12.97
C ALA A 576 -5.44 -21.78 12.90
N SER A 577 -5.70 -22.39 14.04
CA SER A 577 -6.61 -23.52 14.17
C SER A 577 -7.91 -23.06 14.85
N ILE A 578 -9.04 -23.57 14.39
CA ILE A 578 -10.36 -23.20 14.87
C ILE A 578 -11.16 -24.46 15.18
N ASP A 579 -11.56 -24.63 16.43
CA ASP A 579 -12.47 -25.65 16.90
C ASP A 579 -13.80 -25.00 17.29
N VAL A 580 -14.89 -25.53 16.76
CA VAL A 580 -16.25 -25.08 17.09
C VAL A 580 -16.90 -26.11 17.99
N VAL A 581 -17.24 -25.71 19.22
CA VAL A 581 -17.75 -26.56 20.28
C VAL A 581 -19.21 -26.18 20.54
N ASN A 582 -20.07 -27.19 20.59
CA ASN A 582 -21.45 -27.01 21.04
C ASN A 582 -21.46 -26.80 22.57
N ASP A 583 -21.99 -25.67 23.00
CA ASP A 583 -21.98 -25.33 24.44
C ASP A 583 -22.77 -26.31 25.32
N SER A 584 -23.88 -26.85 24.81
CA SER A 584 -24.73 -27.77 25.58
C SER A 584 -24.13 -29.18 25.77
N THR A 585 -23.32 -29.64 24.78
CA THR A 585 -22.73 -30.99 24.80
C THR A 585 -21.25 -31.00 25.12
N GLY A 586 -20.56 -29.88 24.94
CA GLY A 586 -19.11 -29.77 25.06
C GLY A 586 -18.33 -30.50 23.98
N VAL A 587 -19.01 -30.98 22.91
CA VAL A 587 -18.39 -31.74 21.80
C VAL A 587 -17.90 -30.78 20.73
N VAL A 588 -16.71 -31.06 20.19
CA VAL A 588 -16.19 -30.35 18.98
C VAL A 588 -16.95 -30.89 17.77
N GLU A 589 -17.71 -30.03 17.10
CA GLU A 589 -18.50 -30.38 15.92
C GLU A 589 -17.86 -29.98 14.60
N SER A 590 -16.90 -29.09 14.62
CA SER A 590 -16.11 -28.70 13.44
C SER A 590 -14.72 -28.27 13.85
N SER A 591 -13.72 -28.63 13.03
CA SER A 591 -12.32 -28.22 13.18
C SER A 591 -11.79 -27.76 11.84
N VAL A 592 -11.13 -26.60 11.81
CA VAL A 592 -10.41 -26.07 10.67
C VAL A 592 -9.00 -25.75 11.11
N SER A 593 -8.01 -26.16 10.33
CA SER A 593 -6.60 -25.91 10.62
C SER A 593 -5.94 -25.14 9.47
N ASN A 594 -4.81 -24.51 9.76
CA ASN A 594 -4.01 -23.74 8.80
C ASN A 594 -4.76 -22.59 8.10
N VAL A 595 -5.62 -21.88 8.85
CA VAL A 595 -6.19 -20.64 8.34
C VAL A 595 -5.07 -19.63 8.19
N THR A 596 -4.75 -19.34 6.94
CA THR A 596 -3.78 -18.33 6.52
C THR A 596 -4.53 -17.25 5.75
N THR A 597 -4.10 -16.03 5.87
CA THR A 597 -4.68 -14.91 5.13
C THR A 597 -4.57 -15.12 3.62
N ALA A 598 -5.69 -15.03 2.92
CA ALA A 598 -5.71 -15.10 1.46
C ALA A 598 -4.95 -13.88 0.90
N GLY A 599 -3.79 -14.11 0.29
CA GLY A 599 -2.94 -13.08 -0.33
C GLY A 599 -1.45 -13.23 -0.04
N THR A 600 -1.08 -13.87 1.02
CA THR A 600 0.29 -14.34 1.23
C THR A 600 0.39 -15.78 0.71
N THR A 601 0.57 -15.94 -0.60
CA THR A 601 1.32 -17.09 -1.06
C THR A 601 2.67 -16.94 -0.39
N GLU A 602 2.93 -17.77 0.61
CA GLU A 602 4.22 -17.85 1.27
C GLU A 602 5.25 -18.25 0.21
N THR A 603 5.72 -17.27 -0.53
CA THR A 603 6.98 -17.40 -1.22
C THR A 603 7.97 -17.32 -0.08
N ILE A 604 8.43 -18.49 0.34
CA ILE A 604 9.51 -18.67 1.30
C ILE A 604 10.76 -18.06 0.65
N THR A 605 10.81 -16.75 0.62
CA THR A 605 12.02 -16.02 0.27
C THR A 605 12.77 -15.85 1.58
N SER A 606 13.97 -16.34 1.56
CA SER A 606 14.95 -16.31 2.63
C SER A 606 14.81 -15.09 3.55
N GLU A 607 14.23 -15.27 4.72
CA GLU A 607 14.31 -14.30 5.83
C GLU A 607 15.73 -14.31 6.44
N THR A 608 16.74 -14.51 5.62
CA THR A 608 18.15 -14.60 6.02
C THR A 608 18.67 -13.32 6.67
N SER A 609 17.98 -12.19 6.48
CA SER A 609 18.33 -10.92 7.14
C SER A 609 17.95 -10.85 8.62
N GLN A 610 17.14 -11.77 9.13
CA GLN A 610 16.70 -11.79 10.53
C GLN A 610 17.48 -12.74 11.41
N ILE A 611 18.33 -13.56 10.84
CA ILE A 611 19.13 -14.54 11.55
C ILE A 611 20.57 -14.28 11.23
N LEU A 612 21.30 -13.85 12.21
CA LEU A 612 22.75 -13.76 12.15
C LEU A 612 23.32 -15.18 12.06
N SER A 613 23.74 -15.59 10.86
CA SER A 613 24.59 -16.75 10.73
C SER A 613 26.02 -16.34 11.06
N THR A 614 26.52 -16.76 12.19
CA THR A 614 27.96 -16.63 12.50
C THR A 614 28.65 -17.89 12.03
N GLY A 615 29.52 -17.74 11.03
CA GLY A 615 30.43 -18.82 10.64
C GLY A 615 31.34 -19.23 11.81
N SER A 616 31.82 -20.45 11.78
CA SER A 616 32.55 -21.18 12.81
C SER A 616 33.94 -20.59 13.17
N THR A 617 34.11 -19.27 13.29
CA THR A 617 35.32 -18.67 13.85
C THR A 617 34.92 -17.78 15.02
N GLY A 618 35.03 -18.37 16.20
CA GLY A 618 34.98 -17.88 17.56
C GLY A 618 34.92 -16.36 17.78
N GLY A 619 33.79 -15.77 17.57
CA GLY A 619 33.53 -14.39 17.95
C GLY A 619 32.05 -14.09 17.82
N VAL A 620 31.37 -14.00 18.95
CA VAL A 620 29.98 -13.47 18.98
C VAL A 620 30.10 -11.98 18.68
N THR A 621 29.87 -11.59 17.42
CA THR A 621 29.56 -10.20 17.10
C THR A 621 28.07 -10.03 17.29
N ASN A 622 27.67 -9.48 18.42
CA ASN A 622 26.32 -8.97 18.64
C ASN A 622 26.09 -7.81 17.67
N LEU A 623 25.48 -8.08 16.52
CA LEU A 623 24.79 -7.04 15.75
C LEU A 623 23.33 -7.05 16.23
N VAL A 624 23.06 -6.20 17.20
CA VAL A 624 21.72 -5.84 17.62
C VAL A 624 21.22 -4.78 16.65
N TYR A 625 20.19 -5.09 15.91
CA TYR A 625 19.43 -4.12 15.11
C TYR A 625 18.01 -4.02 15.64
#